data_286cf971acc9f14540da822686671181
#
_entry.id   286cf971acc9f14540da822686671181
#
_cell.length_a   1.000
_cell.length_b   1.000
_cell.length_c   1.000
_cell.angle_alpha   90.00
_cell.angle_beta   90.00
_cell.angle_gamma   90.00
#
_symmetry.space_group_name_H-M   'P 1'
#
loop_
_entity.id
_entity.type
_entity.pdbx_description
1 polymer ?
#
loop_
_entity_poly.entity_id
_entity_poly.type
_entity_poly.pdbx_seq_one_letter_code
_entity_poly.pdbx_strand_id
1 'polypeptide(L)'
;ELLAKLQIDSKKVELVPVEHQLAHASSCYHLNESDEKTAILCLDSKGEYSNIFLGYGENGKIVRIKEFYNPDSLCGMYAALTDYLGFEILDGEFKVMGIAPFGDPDKYDLSELAKFNGKKFKVNNKLIGTVGLRRYKAKSKGHYFSKKLVEMLGPRRVGNLTDDPYVHYAAAIQKLYEDLTIELVEHFLGDVLDASGRLAISGTGSMNIRLNRMLKAHPRVKNLIVHPACGDPGTAIGAAAYVVRKEGKKLQPMKNVFLGPEYTTEQCIEACKLSRERPVWEVLEDPKERAVELLANGEIIAWFQGRMEFGPRSLGNRSILASPDEAEVSEKL
;
A
#
# COMPACT_ATOMS: atom_id res chain seq x y z
N GLU A 1 7.98 -27.34 8.81
CA GLU A 1 6.52 -27.18 8.94
C GLU A 1 5.87 -26.81 7.60
N LEU A 2 6.32 -25.74 6.90
CA LEU A 2 5.76 -25.29 5.61
C LEU A 2 5.85 -26.40 4.54
N LEU A 3 7.04 -26.98 4.35
CA LEU A 3 7.24 -28.05 3.36
C LEU A 3 6.38 -29.29 3.65
N ALA A 4 6.19 -29.62 4.94
CA ALA A 4 5.31 -30.72 5.33
C ALA A 4 3.84 -30.45 5.00
N LYS A 5 3.35 -29.21 5.23
CA LYS A 5 1.99 -28.79 4.84
C LYS A 5 1.77 -28.84 3.33
N LEU A 6 2.82 -28.53 2.57
CA LEU A 6 2.79 -28.57 1.10
C LEU A 6 3.09 -29.96 0.53
N GLN A 7 3.31 -30.98 1.39
CA GLN A 7 3.69 -32.36 1.01
C GLN A 7 4.96 -32.40 0.14
N ILE A 8 5.89 -31.45 0.38
CA ILE A 8 7.18 -31.38 -0.33
C ILE A 8 8.26 -32.06 0.50
N ASP A 9 8.97 -33.01 -0.12
CA ASP A 9 10.14 -33.65 0.49
C ASP A 9 11.29 -32.65 0.65
N SER A 10 11.63 -32.31 1.89
CA SER A 10 12.68 -31.34 2.22
C SER A 10 14.06 -31.71 1.69
N LYS A 11 14.29 -32.98 1.35
CA LYS A 11 15.57 -33.46 0.77
C LYS A 11 15.67 -33.18 -0.74
N LYS A 12 14.56 -32.86 -1.40
CA LYS A 12 14.49 -32.59 -2.84
C LYS A 12 14.46 -31.11 -3.20
N VAL A 13 14.42 -30.23 -2.22
CA VAL A 13 14.33 -28.80 -2.43
C VAL A 13 15.36 -28.03 -1.60
N GLU A 14 15.90 -26.98 -2.17
CA GLU A 14 16.71 -26.00 -1.47
C GLU A 14 15.82 -24.84 -1.02
N LEU A 15 15.93 -24.44 0.24
CA LEU A 15 15.26 -23.27 0.78
C LEU A 15 16.19 -22.05 0.66
N VAL A 16 15.81 -21.11 -0.18
CA VAL A 16 16.54 -19.86 -0.38
C VAL A 16 15.76 -18.72 0.30
N PRO A 17 16.20 -18.26 1.48
CA PRO A 17 15.58 -17.10 2.11
C PRO A 17 15.91 -15.82 1.33
N VAL A 18 14.90 -14.98 1.12
CA VAL A 18 15.04 -13.66 0.51
C VAL A 18 14.56 -12.62 1.52
N GLU A 19 15.38 -11.62 1.78
CA GLU A 19 15.07 -10.56 2.70
C GLU A 19 13.82 -9.77 2.24
N HIS A 20 12.98 -9.37 3.17
CA HIS A 20 11.68 -8.76 2.94
C HIS A 20 11.74 -7.54 1.99
N GLN A 21 12.61 -6.57 2.30
CA GLN A 21 12.73 -5.37 1.46
C GLN A 21 13.32 -5.69 0.08
N LEU A 22 14.18 -6.70 0.00
CA LEU A 22 14.71 -7.15 -1.28
C LEU A 22 13.63 -7.87 -2.11
N ALA A 23 12.73 -8.60 -1.47
CA ALA A 23 11.58 -9.20 -2.14
C ALA A 23 10.63 -8.11 -2.68
N HIS A 24 10.34 -7.06 -1.91
CA HIS A 24 9.60 -5.89 -2.41
C HIS A 24 10.30 -5.22 -3.59
N ALA A 25 11.58 -4.93 -3.48
CA ALA A 25 12.37 -4.32 -4.56
C ALA A 25 12.36 -5.18 -5.82
N SER A 26 12.48 -6.49 -5.66
CA SER A 26 12.42 -7.45 -6.76
C SER A 26 11.05 -7.50 -7.43
N SER A 27 9.96 -7.43 -6.66
CA SER A 27 8.60 -7.46 -7.23
C SER A 27 8.32 -6.27 -8.15
N CYS A 28 8.81 -5.09 -7.81
CA CYS A 28 8.59 -3.89 -8.64
C CYS A 28 9.65 -3.68 -9.73
N TYR A 29 10.81 -4.33 -9.65
CA TYR A 29 11.87 -4.17 -10.65
C TYR A 29 11.96 -5.35 -11.62
N HIS A 30 12.05 -6.59 -11.14
CA HIS A 30 12.32 -7.75 -12.00
C HIS A 30 11.13 -8.21 -12.85
N LEU A 31 9.92 -7.77 -12.52
CA LEU A 31 8.70 -8.10 -13.27
C LEU A 31 8.32 -7.05 -14.32
N ASN A 32 9.19 -6.05 -14.53
CA ASN A 32 9.02 -5.05 -15.57
C ASN A 32 9.53 -5.54 -16.94
N GLU A 33 9.13 -4.83 -17.98
CA GLU A 33 9.50 -5.14 -19.37
C GLU A 33 11.00 -4.91 -19.67
N SER A 34 11.71 -4.16 -18.83
CA SER A 34 13.06 -3.70 -19.09
C SER A 34 13.96 -3.84 -17.87
N ASP A 35 15.21 -4.25 -18.11
CA ASP A 35 16.31 -4.25 -17.13
C ASP A 35 17.06 -2.90 -17.05
N GLU A 36 16.50 -1.83 -17.61
CA GLU A 36 17.07 -0.49 -17.56
C GLU A 36 17.25 0.03 -16.15
N LYS A 37 18.18 0.97 -16.00
CA LYS A 37 18.40 1.64 -14.73
C LYS A 37 17.10 2.24 -14.20
N THR A 38 16.70 1.86 -13.02
CA THR A 38 15.44 2.24 -12.41
C THR A 38 15.66 2.47 -10.92
N ALA A 39 15.35 3.66 -10.43
CA ALA A 39 15.32 3.93 -8.98
C ALA A 39 14.27 3.06 -8.31
N ILE A 40 14.55 2.58 -7.11
CA ILE A 40 13.66 1.71 -6.35
C ILE A 40 13.43 2.31 -4.97
N LEU A 41 12.16 2.50 -4.61
CA LEU A 41 11.70 2.88 -3.29
C LEU A 41 10.77 1.81 -2.74
N CYS A 42 11.13 1.19 -1.61
CA CYS A 42 10.18 0.36 -0.87
C CYS A 42 9.88 1.01 0.48
N LEU A 43 8.59 1.21 0.74
CA LEU A 43 8.06 1.77 1.98
C LEU A 43 7.18 0.75 2.67
N ASP A 44 7.58 0.30 3.83
CA ASP A 44 6.79 -0.65 4.58
C ASP A 44 6.68 -0.29 6.06
N SER A 45 5.69 -0.85 6.73
CA SER A 45 5.52 -0.64 8.16
C SER A 45 6.60 -1.38 8.94
N LYS A 46 6.99 -2.58 8.47
CA LYS A 46 7.97 -3.42 9.11
C LYS A 46 8.47 -4.54 8.18
N GLY A 47 9.77 -4.65 7.96
CA GLY A 47 10.45 -5.87 7.50
C GLY A 47 11.12 -6.62 8.67
N GLU A 48 12.05 -7.53 8.39
CA GLU A 48 12.85 -8.20 9.43
C GLU A 48 13.65 -7.18 10.24
N TYR A 49 14.27 -6.23 9.56
CA TYR A 49 15.12 -5.18 10.14
C TYR A 49 14.81 -3.81 9.57
N SER A 50 14.78 -3.67 8.24
CA SER A 50 14.51 -2.41 7.55
C SER A 50 13.02 -2.26 7.21
N ASN A 51 12.60 -1.01 7.09
CA ASN A 51 11.23 -0.62 6.72
C ASN A 51 11.20 0.39 5.57
N ILE A 52 12.35 0.98 5.24
CA ILE A 52 12.52 1.82 4.05
C ILE A 52 13.75 1.33 3.31
N PHE A 53 13.59 1.02 2.03
CA PHE A 53 14.67 0.66 1.12
C PHE A 53 14.72 1.70 0.00
N LEU A 54 15.91 2.23 -0.23
CA LEU A 54 16.21 3.12 -1.35
C LEU A 54 17.41 2.53 -2.11
N GLY A 55 17.23 2.31 -3.40
CA GLY A 55 18.25 1.71 -4.24
C GLY A 55 17.94 1.88 -5.71
N TYR A 56 18.57 1.07 -6.53
CA TYR A 56 18.24 1.00 -7.95
C TYR A 56 18.43 -0.41 -8.49
N GLY A 57 17.73 -0.69 -9.57
CA GLY A 57 17.95 -1.87 -10.38
C GLY A 57 18.63 -1.48 -11.71
N GLU A 58 19.58 -2.29 -12.17
CA GLU A 58 20.25 -2.13 -13.45
C GLU A 58 20.79 -3.48 -13.93
N ASN A 59 20.56 -3.83 -15.19
CA ASN A 59 21.02 -5.09 -15.81
C ASN A 59 20.64 -6.34 -15.00
N GLY A 60 19.42 -6.31 -14.41
CA GLY A 60 18.87 -7.40 -13.61
C GLY A 60 19.48 -7.55 -12.21
N LYS A 61 20.25 -6.58 -11.75
CA LYS A 61 20.80 -6.53 -10.38
C LYS A 61 20.15 -5.41 -9.59
N ILE A 62 19.91 -5.64 -8.30
CA ILE A 62 19.41 -4.64 -7.37
C ILE A 62 20.56 -4.18 -6.48
N VAL A 63 20.79 -2.87 -6.42
CA VAL A 63 21.83 -2.23 -5.63
C VAL A 63 21.18 -1.37 -4.56
N ARG A 64 21.58 -1.56 -3.31
CA ARG A 64 21.15 -0.76 -2.16
C ARG A 64 21.96 0.52 -2.07
N ILE A 65 21.28 1.65 -1.89
CA ILE A 65 21.89 2.95 -1.59
C ILE A 65 21.74 3.26 -0.11
N LYS A 66 20.51 3.13 0.41
CA LYS A 66 20.19 3.45 1.79
C LYS A 66 19.04 2.59 2.31
N GLU A 67 19.08 2.28 3.60
CA GLU A 67 17.98 1.67 4.32
C GLU A 67 17.77 2.40 5.65
N PHE A 68 16.52 2.39 6.11
CA PHE A 68 16.16 2.81 7.45
C PHE A 68 15.49 1.66 8.19
N TYR A 69 15.71 1.63 9.49
CA TYR A 69 15.38 0.48 10.33
C TYR A 69 14.38 0.85 11.41
N ASN A 70 13.68 -0.15 11.92
CA ASN A 70 12.82 0.07 13.09
C ASN A 70 13.60 0.73 14.24
N PRO A 71 13.00 1.70 14.96
CA PRO A 71 11.60 2.11 14.90
C PRO A 71 11.29 3.28 13.91
N ASP A 72 12.23 3.69 13.09
CA ASP A 72 12.11 4.87 12.22
C ASP A 72 11.36 4.47 10.92
N SER A 73 10.03 4.39 10.97
CA SER A 73 9.16 3.98 9.85
C SER A 73 8.16 5.06 9.47
N LEU A 74 8.14 5.46 8.19
CA LEU A 74 7.13 6.36 7.63
C LEU A 74 5.72 5.76 7.71
N CYS A 75 5.58 4.50 7.31
CA CYS A 75 4.30 3.79 7.39
C CYS A 75 3.87 3.59 8.85
N GLY A 76 4.83 3.32 9.75
CA GLY A 76 4.56 3.22 11.18
C GLY A 76 4.10 4.54 11.80
N MET A 77 4.64 5.68 11.35
CA MET A 77 4.18 7.01 11.72
C MET A 77 2.73 7.24 11.28
N TYR A 78 2.42 6.92 10.04
CA TYR A 78 1.07 7.04 9.49
C TYR A 78 0.07 6.15 10.24
N ALA A 79 0.43 4.88 10.50
CA ALA A 79 -0.38 3.94 11.26
C ALA A 79 -0.66 4.41 12.70
N ALA A 80 0.29 5.06 13.36
CA ALA A 80 0.10 5.61 14.70
C ALA A 80 -0.96 6.72 14.74
N LEU A 81 -1.00 7.59 13.72
CA LEU A 81 -2.06 8.60 13.57
C LEU A 81 -3.38 7.97 13.14
N THR A 82 -3.38 6.89 12.37
CA THR A 82 -4.56 6.10 12.05
C THR A 82 -5.22 5.56 13.33
N ASP A 83 -4.44 4.99 14.26
CA ASP A 83 -4.92 4.57 15.59
C ASP A 83 -5.44 5.77 16.41
N TYR A 84 -4.73 6.89 16.42
CA TYR A 84 -5.17 8.10 17.12
C TYR A 84 -6.49 8.63 16.57
N LEU A 85 -6.69 8.58 15.26
CA LEU A 85 -7.94 8.93 14.59
C LEU A 85 -9.05 7.89 14.77
N GLY A 86 -8.81 6.82 15.51
CA GLY A 86 -9.83 5.88 15.94
C GLY A 86 -10.06 4.69 15.03
N PHE A 87 -9.18 4.47 14.08
CA PHE A 87 -9.23 3.33 13.17
C PHE A 87 -8.30 2.20 13.60
N GLU A 88 -8.61 1.01 13.17
CA GLU A 88 -7.70 -0.13 13.28
C GLU A 88 -6.53 0.03 12.33
N ILE A 89 -5.32 -0.20 12.82
CA ILE A 89 -4.11 -0.14 11.98
C ILE A 89 -4.06 -1.34 11.03
N LEU A 90 -3.40 -1.18 9.90
CA LEU A 90 -3.28 -2.10 8.77
C LEU A 90 -4.56 -2.22 7.92
N ASP A 91 -5.63 -1.54 8.31
CA ASP A 91 -6.88 -1.47 7.57
C ASP A 91 -7.41 -0.03 7.45
N GLY A 92 -7.18 0.82 8.43
CA GLY A 92 -7.75 2.17 8.49
C GLY A 92 -6.96 3.25 7.77
N GLU A 93 -5.72 2.98 7.33
CA GLU A 93 -4.86 3.97 6.68
C GLU A 93 -5.48 4.52 5.39
N PHE A 94 -6.21 3.68 4.64
CA PHE A 94 -6.89 4.14 3.43
C PHE A 94 -8.06 5.10 3.74
N LYS A 95 -8.72 4.98 4.90
CA LYS A 95 -9.77 5.91 5.35
C LYS A 95 -9.17 7.28 5.67
N VAL A 96 -8.04 7.30 6.39
CA VAL A 96 -7.30 8.53 6.67
C VAL A 96 -6.81 9.18 5.38
N MET A 97 -6.27 8.41 4.43
CA MET A 97 -5.89 8.88 3.10
C MET A 97 -7.09 9.47 2.33
N GLY A 98 -8.24 8.79 2.40
CA GLY A 98 -9.47 9.20 1.69
C GLY A 98 -10.05 10.50 2.20
N ILE A 99 -9.98 10.77 3.52
CA ILE A 99 -10.52 12.01 4.12
C ILE A 99 -9.53 13.18 4.07
N ALA A 100 -8.25 12.94 3.90
CA ALA A 100 -7.21 13.98 3.88
C ALA A 100 -7.51 15.16 2.91
N PRO A 101 -8.13 14.97 1.72
CA PRO A 101 -8.48 16.05 0.82
C PRO A 101 -9.49 17.08 1.37
N PHE A 102 -10.26 16.71 2.37
CA PHE A 102 -11.29 17.56 2.95
C PHE A 102 -10.77 18.43 4.11
N GLY A 103 -9.53 18.18 4.56
CA GLY A 103 -8.88 18.95 5.62
C GLY A 103 -7.89 19.98 5.06
N ASP A 104 -7.53 20.92 5.92
CA ASP A 104 -6.43 21.87 5.68
C ASP A 104 -5.14 21.26 6.25
N PRO A 105 -4.14 20.91 5.42
CA PRO A 105 -2.91 20.27 5.86
C PRO A 105 -1.97 21.20 6.65
N ASP A 106 -2.16 22.53 6.57
CA ASP A 106 -1.31 23.51 7.21
C ASP A 106 -1.92 24.06 8.52
N LYS A 107 -3.14 23.64 8.87
CA LYS A 107 -3.83 24.08 10.10
C LYS A 107 -3.15 23.57 11.38
N TYR A 108 -2.54 22.37 11.31
CA TYR A 108 -1.83 21.78 12.46
C TYR A 108 -0.46 21.24 12.02
N ASP A 109 0.59 21.69 12.70
CA ASP A 109 1.94 21.22 12.45
C ASP A 109 2.20 19.86 13.14
N LEU A 110 2.39 18.83 12.36
CA LEU A 110 2.77 17.49 12.80
C LEU A 110 4.26 17.18 12.60
N SER A 111 5.10 18.15 12.24
CA SER A 111 6.52 17.95 11.96
C SER A 111 7.34 17.39 13.14
N GLU A 112 6.80 17.48 14.37
CA GLU A 112 7.43 16.86 15.54
C GLU A 112 7.34 15.33 15.56
N LEU A 113 6.46 14.73 14.75
CA LEU A 113 6.29 13.27 14.70
C LEU A 113 7.45 12.57 14.03
N ALA A 114 8.05 13.18 13.01
CA ALA A 114 9.23 12.66 12.33
C ALA A 114 9.98 13.77 11.59
N LYS A 115 11.29 13.56 11.43
CA LYS A 115 12.17 14.52 10.73
C LYS A 115 13.23 13.77 9.92
N PHE A 116 13.59 14.35 8.78
CA PHE A 116 14.77 14.01 8.01
C PHE A 116 15.75 15.20 8.01
N ASN A 117 17.03 14.94 8.20
CA ASN A 117 18.06 15.99 8.31
C ASN A 117 19.17 15.86 7.26
N GLY A 118 18.87 15.24 6.11
CA GLY A 118 19.84 14.94 5.06
C GLY A 118 20.72 13.71 5.32
N LYS A 119 20.68 13.12 6.51
CA LYS A 119 21.44 11.90 6.85
C LYS A 119 20.61 10.85 7.55
N LYS A 120 19.78 11.28 8.48
CA LYS A 120 18.98 10.41 9.36
C LYS A 120 17.52 10.80 9.25
N PHE A 121 16.69 9.81 8.95
CA PHE A 121 15.27 9.87 9.18
C PHE A 121 14.99 9.36 10.59
N LYS A 122 14.22 10.10 11.37
CA LYS A 122 13.89 9.76 12.75
C LYS A 122 12.43 10.01 13.07
N VAL A 123 11.79 9.01 13.64
CA VAL A 123 10.46 9.10 14.24
C VAL A 123 10.59 9.46 15.72
N ASN A 124 9.73 10.34 16.19
CA ASN A 124 9.70 10.74 17.60
C ASN A 124 8.98 9.70 18.47
N ASN A 125 9.72 8.71 18.92
CA ASN A 125 9.20 7.63 19.75
C ASN A 125 8.73 8.04 21.16
N LYS A 126 8.82 9.33 21.51
CA LYS A 126 8.17 9.87 22.70
C LYS A 126 6.69 10.19 22.46
N LEU A 127 6.33 10.48 21.21
CA LEU A 127 4.96 10.82 20.80
C LEU A 127 4.23 9.61 20.26
N ILE A 128 4.87 8.84 19.37
CA ILE A 128 4.27 7.71 18.67
C ILE A 128 5.16 6.47 18.73
N GLY A 129 4.54 5.29 18.69
CA GLY A 129 5.21 4.01 18.49
C GLY A 129 4.99 3.51 17.09
N THR A 130 5.90 2.69 16.60
CA THR A 130 5.77 2.04 15.31
C THR A 130 5.38 0.58 15.46
N VAL A 131 4.77 0.01 14.43
CA VAL A 131 4.37 -1.41 14.41
C VAL A 131 5.58 -2.31 14.76
N GLY A 132 5.39 -3.21 15.71
CA GLY A 132 6.47 -4.11 16.15
C GLY A 132 7.14 -3.73 17.48
N LEU A 133 6.94 -2.53 18.00
CA LEU A 133 7.40 -2.14 19.33
C LEU A 133 6.45 -2.66 20.43
N ARG A 134 6.51 -3.95 20.73
CA ARG A 134 5.69 -4.60 21.78
C ARG A 134 5.71 -3.84 23.12
N ARG A 135 6.88 -3.31 23.52
CA ARG A 135 7.05 -2.53 24.75
C ARG A 135 6.28 -1.21 24.70
N TYR A 136 6.17 -0.60 23.54
CA TYR A 136 5.42 0.64 23.37
C TYR A 136 3.93 0.38 23.56
N LYS A 137 3.38 -0.63 22.88
CA LYS A 137 1.97 -1.04 22.98
C LYS A 137 1.59 -1.39 24.42
N ALA A 138 2.45 -2.06 25.19
CA ALA A 138 2.22 -2.37 26.58
C ALA A 138 2.15 -1.11 27.47
N LYS A 139 2.99 -0.10 27.21
CA LYS A 139 3.00 1.16 27.95
C LYS A 139 1.84 2.09 27.58
N SER A 140 1.35 2.04 26.36
CA SER A 140 0.28 2.88 25.81
C SER A 140 -1.11 2.24 25.88
N LYS A 141 -1.30 1.24 26.73
CA LYS A 141 -2.59 0.51 26.87
C LYS A 141 -3.12 -0.08 25.55
N GLY A 142 -2.22 -0.50 24.68
CA GLY A 142 -2.57 -1.13 23.40
C GLY A 142 -2.53 -0.19 22.19
N HIS A 143 -2.34 1.11 22.38
CA HIS A 143 -2.25 2.10 21.29
C HIS A 143 -0.82 2.32 20.79
N TYR A 144 -0.71 2.86 19.58
CA TYR A 144 0.56 3.25 18.96
C TYR A 144 0.91 4.73 19.15
N PHE A 145 0.14 5.46 19.96
CA PHE A 145 0.41 6.83 20.36
C PHE A 145 0.55 6.95 21.88
N SER A 146 1.26 7.97 22.34
CA SER A 146 1.51 8.21 23.76
C SER A 146 0.54 9.20 24.38
N LYS A 147 0.55 9.30 25.71
CA LYS A 147 -0.14 10.38 26.42
C LYS A 147 0.37 11.76 26.00
N LYS A 148 1.67 11.90 25.64
CA LYS A 148 2.21 13.18 25.19
C LYS A 148 1.62 13.61 23.85
N LEU A 149 1.30 12.66 22.95
CA LEU A 149 0.58 13.00 21.74
C LEU A 149 -0.83 13.52 22.07
N VAL A 150 -1.51 12.88 23.02
CA VAL A 150 -2.84 13.33 23.47
C VAL A 150 -2.76 14.72 24.13
N GLU A 151 -1.71 15.00 24.89
CA GLU A 151 -1.47 16.34 25.47
C GLU A 151 -1.23 17.40 24.38
N MET A 152 -0.59 17.02 23.28
CA MET A 152 -0.28 17.90 22.14
C MET A 152 -1.48 18.15 21.24
N LEU A 153 -2.23 17.10 20.89
CA LEU A 153 -3.28 17.16 19.88
C LEU A 153 -4.71 17.13 20.44
N GLY A 154 -4.85 16.93 21.76
CA GLY A 154 -6.15 16.72 22.39
C GLY A 154 -6.54 15.24 22.46
N PRO A 155 -7.81 14.95 22.81
CA PRO A 155 -8.29 13.58 22.98
C PRO A 155 -8.34 12.82 21.66
N ARG A 156 -8.21 11.49 21.76
CA ARG A 156 -8.48 10.60 20.63
C ARG A 156 -9.87 10.85 20.05
N ARG A 157 -10.03 10.74 18.75
CA ARG A 157 -11.28 11.03 18.06
C ARG A 157 -12.48 10.30 18.67
N VAL A 158 -13.53 11.08 18.89
CA VAL A 158 -14.89 10.64 19.17
C VAL A 158 -15.79 11.42 18.22
N GLY A 159 -16.67 10.76 17.48
CA GLY A 159 -17.51 11.40 16.45
C GLY A 159 -16.99 11.20 15.03
N ASN A 160 -17.43 12.07 14.11
CA ASN A 160 -17.15 11.94 12.69
C ASN A 160 -15.68 12.31 12.36
N LEU A 161 -15.11 11.65 11.37
CA LEU A 161 -13.76 11.93 10.90
C LEU A 161 -13.65 13.30 10.21
N THR A 162 -14.76 13.78 9.66
CA THR A 162 -14.86 15.10 8.99
C THR A 162 -14.91 16.26 9.98
N ASP A 163 -15.11 15.99 11.27
CA ASP A 163 -15.16 17.03 12.29
C ASP A 163 -13.76 17.64 12.56
N ASP A 164 -13.75 18.94 12.89
CA ASP A 164 -12.55 19.61 13.42
C ASP A 164 -12.20 19.04 14.82
N PRO A 165 -10.96 18.72 15.13
CA PRO A 165 -9.73 18.92 14.34
C PRO A 165 -9.32 17.72 13.46
N TYR A 166 -10.08 16.63 13.47
CA TYR A 166 -9.65 15.31 12.99
C TYR A 166 -9.42 15.24 11.48
N VAL A 167 -10.27 15.91 10.69
CA VAL A 167 -10.09 16.03 9.24
C VAL A 167 -8.77 16.73 8.90
N HIS A 168 -8.39 17.74 9.67
CA HIS A 168 -7.14 18.48 9.49
C HIS A 168 -5.93 17.66 9.93
N TYR A 169 -6.04 16.83 10.97
CA TYR A 169 -4.98 15.88 11.33
C TYR A 169 -4.77 14.83 10.24
N ALA A 170 -5.84 14.36 9.59
CA ALA A 170 -5.74 13.46 8.45
C ALA A 170 -5.00 14.13 7.27
N ALA A 171 -5.31 15.39 6.99
CA ALA A 171 -4.63 16.17 5.95
C ALA A 171 -3.15 16.42 6.30
N ALA A 172 -2.86 16.81 7.53
CA ALA A 172 -1.50 17.12 7.99
C ALA A 172 -0.59 15.87 8.02
N ILE A 173 -1.09 14.71 8.46
CA ILE A 173 -0.28 13.49 8.43
C ILE A 173 -0.03 13.00 7.00
N GLN A 174 -1.00 13.16 6.09
CA GLN A 174 -0.82 12.83 4.69
C GLN A 174 0.27 13.73 4.07
N LYS A 175 0.21 15.04 4.32
CA LYS A 175 1.23 15.99 3.86
C LYS A 175 2.61 15.63 4.41
N LEU A 176 2.75 15.41 5.70
CA LEU A 176 4.01 15.04 6.32
C LEU A 176 4.60 13.75 5.74
N TYR A 177 3.76 12.76 5.48
CA TYR A 177 4.15 11.50 4.85
C TYR A 177 4.65 11.72 3.41
N GLU A 178 3.95 12.54 2.62
CA GLU A 178 4.33 12.90 1.26
C GLU A 178 5.65 13.68 1.23
N ASP A 179 5.76 14.74 2.02
CA ASP A 179 6.93 15.63 2.07
C ASP A 179 8.20 14.86 2.47
N LEU A 180 8.16 14.09 3.56
CA LEU A 180 9.30 13.28 3.99
C LEU A 180 9.69 12.21 2.96
N THR A 181 8.72 11.63 2.26
CA THR A 181 9.01 10.65 1.20
C THR A 181 9.72 11.32 0.02
N ILE A 182 9.25 12.48 -0.41
CA ILE A 182 9.89 13.26 -1.48
C ILE A 182 11.31 13.66 -1.08
N GLU A 183 11.53 14.16 0.14
CA GLU A 183 12.87 14.49 0.63
C GLU A 183 13.82 13.30 0.59
N LEU A 184 13.36 12.11 0.98
CA LEU A 184 14.17 10.89 0.92
C LEU A 184 14.49 10.49 -0.53
N VAL A 185 13.51 10.58 -1.43
CA VAL A 185 13.67 10.28 -2.86
C VAL A 185 14.67 11.25 -3.50
N GLU A 186 14.51 12.54 -3.28
CA GLU A 186 15.42 13.55 -3.82
C GLU A 186 16.85 13.36 -3.32
N HIS A 187 17.00 13.11 -2.04
CA HIS A 187 18.32 13.01 -1.41
C HIS A 187 19.09 11.75 -1.81
N PHE A 188 18.42 10.59 -1.87
CA PHE A 188 19.09 9.30 -2.10
C PHE A 188 18.95 8.77 -3.53
N LEU A 189 17.89 9.12 -4.23
CA LEU A 189 17.60 8.61 -5.56
C LEU A 189 17.73 9.66 -6.67
N GLY A 190 18.01 10.93 -6.31
CA GLY A 190 18.09 12.04 -7.26
C GLY A 190 18.99 11.77 -8.44
N ASP A 191 20.23 11.35 -8.24
CA ASP A 191 21.20 11.05 -9.31
C ASP A 191 20.73 9.88 -10.20
N VAL A 192 20.08 8.88 -9.62
CA VAL A 192 19.52 7.75 -10.39
C VAL A 192 18.34 8.21 -11.24
N LEU A 193 17.49 9.08 -10.69
CA LEU A 193 16.34 9.65 -11.39
C LEU A 193 16.78 10.60 -12.51
N ASP A 194 17.81 11.43 -12.29
CA ASP A 194 18.37 12.29 -13.33
C ASP A 194 18.92 11.48 -14.52
N ALA A 195 19.50 10.32 -14.23
CA ALA A 195 20.03 9.42 -15.26
C ALA A 195 18.97 8.61 -16.00
N SER A 196 17.85 8.25 -15.35
CA SER A 196 16.91 7.28 -15.89
C SER A 196 15.47 7.81 -16.05
N GLY A 197 15.05 8.72 -15.20
CA GLY A 197 13.66 9.17 -15.11
C GLY A 197 12.68 8.08 -14.66
N ARG A 198 13.16 6.93 -14.18
CA ARG A 198 12.34 5.75 -13.84
C ARG A 198 12.35 5.51 -12.33
N LEU A 199 11.17 5.42 -11.74
CA LEU A 199 10.97 5.09 -10.32
C LEU A 199 10.04 3.88 -10.19
N ALA A 200 10.52 2.81 -9.58
CA ALA A 200 9.71 1.66 -9.18
C ALA A 200 9.46 1.70 -7.68
N ILE A 201 8.21 1.47 -7.27
CA ILE A 201 7.82 1.53 -5.86
C ILE A 201 7.09 0.25 -5.43
N SER A 202 7.35 -0.16 -4.19
CA SER A 202 6.74 -1.31 -3.54
C SER A 202 6.70 -1.11 -2.01
N GLY A 203 6.18 -2.10 -1.28
CA GLY A 203 5.88 -2.01 0.15
C GLY A 203 4.48 -1.46 0.40
N THR A 204 3.94 -1.69 1.58
CA THR A 204 2.59 -1.31 1.99
C THR A 204 2.31 0.19 1.81
N GLY A 205 3.33 1.05 2.01
CA GLY A 205 3.23 2.49 1.80
C GLY A 205 2.94 2.90 0.36
N SER A 206 3.29 2.06 -0.63
CA SER A 206 3.00 2.29 -2.05
C SER A 206 1.51 2.11 -2.40
N MET A 207 0.69 1.61 -1.48
CA MET A 207 -0.77 1.62 -1.62
C MET A 207 -1.39 3.02 -1.45
N ASN A 208 -0.60 4.00 -0.97
CA ASN A 208 -1.04 5.38 -0.84
C ASN A 208 -1.07 6.08 -2.21
N ILE A 209 -2.26 6.15 -2.82
CA ILE A 209 -2.44 6.72 -4.17
C ILE A 209 -2.14 8.22 -4.24
N ARG A 210 -2.26 8.95 -3.12
CA ARG A 210 -1.91 10.37 -3.07
C ARG A 210 -0.39 10.55 -3.16
N LEU A 211 0.38 9.77 -2.40
CA LEU A 211 1.83 9.72 -2.55
C LEU A 211 2.22 9.34 -3.99
N ASN A 212 1.58 8.32 -4.57
CA ASN A 212 1.88 7.89 -5.94
C ASN A 212 1.63 9.01 -6.95
N ARG A 213 0.57 9.80 -6.76
CA ARG A 213 0.30 10.99 -7.56
C ARG A 213 1.41 12.03 -7.43
N MET A 214 1.88 12.30 -6.21
CA MET A 214 2.97 13.24 -5.94
C MET A 214 4.28 12.78 -6.58
N LEU A 215 4.63 11.50 -6.43
CA LEU A 215 5.81 10.91 -7.04
C LEU A 215 5.74 10.94 -8.58
N LYS A 216 4.56 10.68 -9.17
CA LYS A 216 4.37 10.74 -10.62
C LYS A 216 4.48 12.18 -11.16
N ALA A 217 4.06 13.18 -10.38
CA ALA A 217 4.16 14.59 -10.74
C ALA A 217 5.56 15.18 -10.51
N HIS A 218 6.46 14.45 -9.86
CA HIS A 218 7.81 14.91 -9.55
C HIS A 218 8.62 15.13 -10.85
N PRO A 219 9.32 16.27 -11.04
CA PRO A 219 9.96 16.64 -12.31
C PRO A 219 10.99 15.61 -12.82
N ARG A 220 11.66 14.89 -11.90
CA ARG A 220 12.65 13.85 -12.23
C ARG A 220 12.03 12.50 -12.57
N VAL A 221 10.71 12.29 -12.32
CA VAL A 221 10.02 11.02 -12.54
C VAL A 221 9.24 11.07 -13.85
N LYS A 222 9.78 10.48 -14.91
CA LYS A 222 9.12 10.34 -16.21
C LYS A 222 8.22 9.11 -16.25
N ASN A 223 8.65 8.04 -15.59
CA ASN A 223 7.93 6.76 -15.53
C ASN A 223 7.87 6.27 -14.08
N LEU A 224 6.65 6.22 -13.51
CA LEU A 224 6.39 5.62 -12.22
C LEU A 224 5.84 4.20 -12.41
N ILE A 225 6.49 3.24 -11.79
CA ILE A 225 6.13 1.82 -11.82
C ILE A 225 5.65 1.41 -10.43
N VAL A 226 4.39 1.01 -10.34
CA VAL A 226 3.78 0.51 -9.09
C VAL A 226 3.40 -0.94 -9.29
N HIS A 227 3.97 -1.84 -8.48
CA HIS A 227 3.56 -3.25 -8.54
C HIS A 227 2.10 -3.39 -8.05
N PRO A 228 1.21 -4.09 -8.76
CA PRO A 228 -0.21 -4.19 -8.37
C PRO A 228 -0.42 -4.84 -6.99
N ALA A 229 0.42 -5.81 -6.62
CA ALA A 229 0.48 -6.37 -5.27
C ALA A 229 1.66 -5.77 -4.50
N CYS A 230 1.68 -4.45 -4.33
CA CYS A 230 2.82 -3.75 -3.73
C CYS A 230 3.02 -4.02 -2.23
N GLY A 231 2.01 -4.50 -1.50
CA GLY A 231 2.14 -4.93 -0.11
C GLY A 231 2.77 -6.31 0.06
N ASP A 232 2.74 -6.84 1.29
CA ASP A 232 3.35 -8.13 1.67
C ASP A 232 2.98 -9.32 0.77
N PRO A 233 1.74 -9.46 0.25
CA PRO A 233 1.41 -10.54 -0.69
C PRO A 233 2.31 -10.57 -1.94
N GLY A 234 2.82 -9.42 -2.37
CA GLY A 234 3.75 -9.32 -3.52
C GLY A 234 5.17 -9.78 -3.22
N THR A 235 5.55 -9.92 -1.95
CA THR A 235 6.88 -10.43 -1.59
C THR A 235 7.08 -11.88 -2.03
N ALA A 236 6.01 -12.67 -2.11
CA ALA A 236 6.07 -14.05 -2.59
C ALA A 236 6.59 -14.12 -4.04
N ILE A 237 5.98 -13.34 -4.95
CA ILE A 237 6.44 -13.27 -6.34
C ILE A 237 7.79 -12.56 -6.46
N GLY A 238 8.03 -11.55 -5.62
CA GLY A 238 9.30 -10.84 -5.57
C GLY A 238 10.46 -11.73 -5.15
N ALA A 239 10.28 -12.58 -4.14
CA ALA A 239 11.28 -13.54 -3.71
C ALA A 239 11.59 -14.57 -4.81
N ALA A 240 10.55 -15.11 -5.47
CA ALA A 240 10.72 -16.01 -6.59
C ALA A 240 11.48 -15.34 -7.76
N ALA A 241 11.08 -14.10 -8.10
CA ALA A 241 11.73 -13.31 -9.14
C ALA A 241 13.22 -13.06 -8.84
N TYR A 242 13.54 -12.72 -7.59
CA TYR A 242 14.91 -12.51 -7.16
C TYR A 242 15.79 -13.75 -7.37
N VAL A 243 15.30 -14.93 -6.96
CA VAL A 243 16.05 -16.20 -7.10
C VAL A 243 16.27 -16.54 -8.57
N VAL A 244 15.23 -16.43 -9.40
CA VAL A 244 15.33 -16.67 -10.86
C VAL A 244 16.36 -15.75 -11.52
N ARG A 245 16.36 -14.47 -11.16
CA ARG A 245 17.33 -13.48 -11.68
C ARG A 245 18.75 -13.75 -11.16
N LYS A 246 18.90 -14.17 -9.92
CA LYS A 246 20.20 -14.57 -9.34
C LYS A 246 20.83 -15.76 -10.08
N GLU A 247 20.02 -16.66 -10.60
CA GLU A 247 20.46 -17.77 -11.48
C GLU A 247 20.76 -17.32 -12.92
N GLY A 248 20.69 -16.03 -13.24
CA GLY A 248 20.95 -15.50 -14.57
C GLY A 248 19.81 -15.69 -15.58
N LYS A 249 18.67 -16.21 -15.14
CA LYS A 249 17.49 -16.41 -15.99
C LYS A 249 16.69 -15.13 -16.13
N LYS A 250 16.10 -14.90 -17.31
CA LYS A 250 15.15 -13.80 -17.53
C LYS A 250 13.74 -14.23 -17.16
N LEU A 251 12.98 -13.29 -16.60
CA LEU A 251 11.56 -13.45 -16.35
C LEU A 251 10.74 -12.85 -17.49
N GLN A 252 9.58 -13.41 -17.73
CA GLN A 252 8.59 -12.76 -18.57
C GLN A 252 7.98 -11.60 -17.78
N PRO A 253 7.84 -10.40 -18.38
CA PRO A 253 7.19 -9.29 -17.72
C PRO A 253 5.72 -9.61 -17.44
N MET A 254 5.21 -9.07 -16.36
CA MET A 254 3.80 -9.20 -16.02
C MET A 254 2.97 -8.30 -16.94
N LYS A 255 2.26 -8.91 -17.91
CA LYS A 255 1.50 -8.17 -18.92
C LYS A 255 0.17 -7.62 -18.41
N ASN A 256 -0.44 -8.26 -17.43
CA ASN A 256 -1.67 -7.82 -16.80
C ASN A 256 -1.76 -8.35 -15.37
N VAL A 257 -2.77 -7.88 -14.65
CA VAL A 257 -2.99 -8.20 -13.23
C VAL A 257 -4.12 -9.22 -13.02
N PHE A 258 -4.80 -9.64 -14.06
CA PHE A 258 -5.96 -10.55 -13.99
C PHE A 258 -5.49 -12.01 -13.91
N LEU A 259 -4.86 -12.36 -12.78
CA LEU A 259 -4.22 -13.66 -12.55
C LEU A 259 -5.01 -14.56 -11.60
N GLY A 260 -6.05 -14.03 -10.98
CA GLY A 260 -6.88 -14.76 -10.01
C GLY A 260 -7.89 -15.70 -10.68
N PRO A 261 -8.77 -16.32 -9.90
CA PRO A 261 -9.82 -17.19 -10.42
C PRO A 261 -10.84 -16.44 -11.28
N GLU A 262 -11.47 -17.18 -12.16
CA GLU A 262 -12.57 -16.79 -13.01
C GLU A 262 -13.71 -17.80 -12.82
N TYR A 263 -14.95 -17.36 -12.94
CA TYR A 263 -16.12 -18.21 -12.74
C TYR A 263 -17.07 -18.10 -13.93
N THR A 264 -17.66 -19.25 -14.33
CA THR A 264 -18.70 -19.29 -15.35
C THR A 264 -20.05 -18.86 -14.77
N THR A 265 -21.00 -18.54 -15.65
CA THR A 265 -22.38 -18.25 -15.25
C THR A 265 -23.00 -19.39 -14.47
N GLU A 266 -22.78 -20.65 -14.90
CA GLU A 266 -23.30 -21.86 -14.23
C GLU A 266 -22.73 -21.99 -12.81
N GLN A 267 -21.43 -21.72 -12.62
CA GLN A 267 -20.81 -21.74 -11.29
C GLN A 267 -21.37 -20.63 -10.38
N CYS A 268 -21.64 -19.45 -10.92
CA CYS A 268 -22.28 -18.36 -10.18
C CYS A 268 -23.71 -18.73 -9.78
N ILE A 269 -24.51 -19.30 -10.69
CA ILE A 269 -25.87 -19.79 -10.39
C ILE A 269 -25.85 -20.84 -9.29
N GLU A 270 -24.94 -21.80 -9.38
CA GLU A 270 -24.80 -22.85 -8.36
C GLU A 270 -24.40 -22.27 -7.01
N ALA A 271 -23.48 -21.31 -6.99
CA ALA A 271 -23.10 -20.60 -5.77
C ALA A 271 -24.29 -19.87 -5.13
N CYS A 272 -25.15 -19.21 -5.92
CA CYS A 272 -26.37 -18.58 -5.44
C CYS A 272 -27.35 -19.58 -4.83
N LYS A 273 -27.53 -20.74 -5.46
CA LYS A 273 -28.41 -21.82 -4.96
C LYS A 273 -27.93 -22.41 -3.65
N LEU A 274 -26.60 -22.56 -3.49
CA LEU A 274 -25.97 -23.13 -2.30
C LEU A 274 -25.78 -22.11 -1.17
N SER A 275 -25.92 -20.81 -1.44
CA SER A 275 -25.76 -19.76 -0.45
C SER A 275 -26.77 -19.86 0.67
N ARG A 276 -26.27 -19.73 1.92
CA ARG A 276 -27.12 -19.64 3.13
C ARG A 276 -27.97 -18.38 3.13
N GLU A 277 -27.51 -17.30 2.54
CA GLU A 277 -28.18 -16.00 2.44
C GLU A 277 -29.36 -16.01 1.45
N ARG A 278 -29.48 -17.06 0.62
CA ARG A 278 -30.56 -17.22 -0.37
C ARG A 278 -30.79 -15.96 -1.21
N PRO A 279 -29.75 -15.45 -1.92
CA PRO A 279 -29.90 -14.23 -2.71
C PRO A 279 -30.95 -14.42 -3.79
N VAL A 280 -31.71 -13.35 -4.07
CA VAL A 280 -32.54 -13.28 -5.26
C VAL A 280 -31.61 -13.01 -6.45
N TRP A 281 -31.73 -13.78 -7.52
CA TRP A 281 -30.87 -13.65 -8.68
C TRP A 281 -31.65 -13.86 -9.98
N GLU A 282 -31.16 -13.27 -11.05
CA GLU A 282 -31.65 -13.44 -12.41
C GLU A 282 -30.47 -13.53 -13.38
N VAL A 283 -30.71 -14.07 -14.57
CA VAL A 283 -29.73 -14.10 -15.67
C VAL A 283 -30.11 -13.00 -16.66
N LEU A 284 -29.18 -12.09 -16.91
CA LEU A 284 -29.37 -10.97 -17.83
C LEU A 284 -28.61 -11.24 -19.14
N GLU A 285 -29.21 -10.85 -20.28
CA GLU A 285 -28.53 -10.87 -21.58
C GLU A 285 -27.42 -9.80 -21.63
N ASP A 286 -27.68 -8.58 -21.14
CA ASP A 286 -26.69 -7.52 -20.99
C ASP A 286 -26.69 -6.95 -19.57
N PRO A 287 -25.80 -7.46 -18.68
CA PRO A 287 -25.68 -6.95 -17.34
C PRO A 287 -25.12 -5.52 -17.28
N LYS A 288 -24.48 -5.02 -18.34
CA LYS A 288 -23.92 -3.65 -18.37
C LYS A 288 -25.02 -2.62 -18.49
N GLU A 289 -26.04 -2.84 -19.32
CA GLU A 289 -27.19 -1.94 -19.43
C GLU A 289 -27.90 -1.82 -18.09
N ARG A 290 -28.11 -2.96 -17.42
CA ARG A 290 -28.73 -2.98 -16.09
C ARG A 290 -27.88 -2.25 -15.05
N ALA A 291 -26.56 -2.39 -15.10
CA ALA A 291 -25.64 -1.67 -14.21
C ALA A 291 -25.72 -0.15 -14.43
N VAL A 292 -25.78 0.31 -15.69
CA VAL A 292 -25.91 1.73 -16.01
C VAL A 292 -27.23 2.30 -15.47
N GLU A 293 -28.36 1.59 -15.64
CA GLU A 293 -29.64 2.02 -15.07
C GLU A 293 -29.59 2.17 -13.54
N LEU A 294 -29.02 1.17 -12.85
CA LEU A 294 -28.91 1.20 -11.39
C LEU A 294 -28.03 2.37 -10.93
N LEU A 295 -26.88 2.58 -11.58
CA LEU A 295 -25.99 3.69 -11.26
C LEU A 295 -26.64 5.06 -11.54
N ALA A 296 -27.40 5.19 -12.64
CA ALA A 296 -28.13 6.42 -12.96
C ALA A 296 -29.26 6.71 -11.96
N ASN A 297 -29.77 5.69 -11.27
CA ASN A 297 -30.75 5.83 -10.21
C ASN A 297 -30.11 6.03 -8.80
N GLY A 298 -28.78 6.26 -8.72
CA GLY A 298 -28.08 6.50 -7.48
C GLY A 298 -27.80 5.24 -6.65
N GLU A 299 -27.95 4.04 -7.25
CA GLU A 299 -27.67 2.78 -6.56
C GLU A 299 -26.15 2.50 -6.49
N ILE A 300 -25.74 1.82 -5.43
CA ILE A 300 -24.36 1.31 -5.27
C ILE A 300 -24.38 -0.17 -5.64
N ILE A 301 -23.55 -0.58 -6.57
CA ILE A 301 -23.49 -1.96 -7.06
C ILE A 301 -22.11 -2.59 -6.86
N ALA A 302 -22.09 -3.89 -6.55
CA ALA A 302 -20.88 -4.70 -6.61
C ALA A 302 -20.75 -5.33 -8.00
N TRP A 303 -19.64 -5.06 -8.67
CA TRP A 303 -19.36 -5.53 -10.02
C TRP A 303 -18.26 -6.59 -10.00
N PHE A 304 -18.54 -7.75 -10.59
CA PHE A 304 -17.55 -8.81 -10.77
C PHE A 304 -17.59 -9.31 -12.22
N GLN A 305 -16.42 -9.37 -12.87
CA GLN A 305 -16.29 -9.87 -14.24
C GLN A 305 -14.93 -10.52 -14.47
N GLY A 306 -14.88 -11.53 -15.34
CA GLY A 306 -13.64 -12.18 -15.78
C GLY A 306 -12.77 -12.68 -14.63
N ARG A 307 -11.45 -12.67 -14.82
CA ARG A 307 -10.49 -13.10 -13.80
C ARG A 307 -10.24 -12.00 -12.76
N MET A 308 -10.17 -12.41 -11.50
CA MET A 308 -9.85 -11.50 -10.39
C MET A 308 -8.44 -10.90 -10.54
N GLU A 309 -8.30 -9.68 -10.07
CA GLU A 309 -7.01 -9.00 -10.01
C GLU A 309 -6.08 -9.64 -8.97
N PHE A 310 -4.79 -9.71 -9.30
CA PHE A 310 -3.73 -9.96 -8.35
C PHE A 310 -3.37 -8.65 -7.62
N GLY A 311 -3.52 -8.65 -6.31
CA GLY A 311 -3.27 -7.48 -5.47
C GLY A 311 -4.51 -7.01 -4.70
N PRO A 312 -4.33 -6.07 -3.75
CA PRO A 312 -5.37 -5.64 -2.83
C PRO A 312 -6.37 -4.65 -3.45
N ARG A 313 -6.03 -4.04 -4.58
CA ARG A 313 -6.86 -3.02 -5.22
C ARG A 313 -7.76 -3.62 -6.29
N SER A 314 -8.97 -3.11 -6.36
CA SER A 314 -9.87 -3.33 -7.47
C SER A 314 -9.38 -2.55 -8.70
N LEU A 315 -9.42 -3.19 -9.87
CA LEU A 315 -9.01 -2.60 -11.15
C LEU A 315 -10.07 -2.85 -12.25
N GLY A 316 -11.33 -2.99 -11.84
CA GLY A 316 -12.47 -3.14 -12.74
C GLY A 316 -13.12 -4.53 -12.75
N ASN A 317 -12.47 -5.56 -12.20
CA ASN A 317 -13.02 -6.91 -12.17
C ASN A 317 -13.62 -7.32 -10.83
N ARG A 318 -13.30 -6.59 -9.74
CA ARG A 318 -13.92 -6.74 -8.40
C ARG A 318 -14.18 -5.35 -7.82
N SER A 319 -15.16 -4.65 -8.33
CA SER A 319 -15.35 -3.23 -8.03
C SER A 319 -16.66 -2.98 -7.30
N ILE A 320 -16.67 -1.98 -6.44
CA ILE A 320 -17.89 -1.30 -6.01
C ILE A 320 -18.02 -0.07 -6.92
N LEU A 321 -19.15 0.05 -7.58
CA LEU A 321 -19.45 1.14 -8.50
C LEU A 321 -20.58 2.00 -7.94
N ALA A 322 -20.45 3.32 -8.10
CA ALA A 322 -21.45 4.29 -7.68
C ALA A 322 -21.38 5.53 -8.60
N SER A 323 -22.48 6.26 -8.74
CA SER A 323 -22.48 7.53 -9.47
C SER A 323 -21.70 8.59 -8.68
N PRO A 324 -20.83 9.39 -9.33
CA PRO A 324 -20.13 10.50 -8.68
C PRO A 324 -21.01 11.78 -8.55
N ASP A 325 -22.21 11.77 -9.11
CA ASP A 325 -23.04 12.97 -9.24
C ASP A 325 -23.80 13.33 -7.96
N GLU A 326 -23.92 12.40 -7.01
CA GLU A 326 -24.63 12.59 -5.76
C GLU A 326 -23.67 12.61 -4.55
N ALA A 327 -23.64 13.73 -3.82
CA ALA A 327 -22.81 13.88 -2.61
C ALA A 327 -23.13 12.84 -1.53
N GLU A 328 -24.40 12.44 -1.40
CA GLU A 328 -24.87 11.45 -0.44
C GLU A 328 -24.31 10.04 -0.69
N VAL A 329 -23.92 9.71 -1.90
CA VAL A 329 -23.30 8.41 -2.23
C VAL A 329 -21.96 8.25 -1.54
N SER A 330 -21.19 9.34 -1.39
CA SER A 330 -19.91 9.32 -0.67
C SER A 330 -20.05 8.99 0.83
N GLU A 331 -21.21 9.32 1.43
CA GLU A 331 -21.49 8.98 2.84
C GLU A 331 -21.97 7.54 3.02
N LYS A 332 -22.57 6.97 1.97
CA LYS A 332 -23.04 5.57 1.96
C LYS A 332 -21.91 4.56 1.69
N LEU A 333 -20.84 4.97 0.99
CA LEU A 333 -19.64 4.18 0.68
C LEU A 333 -18.65 4.16 1.84
#